data_36a79b7fa075e49b4289843cd23a3472
#
_entry.id   36a79b7fa075e49b4289843cd23a3472
#
_cell.length_a   1.000
_cell.length_b   1.000
_cell.length_c   1.000
_cell.angle_alpha   90.00
_cell.angle_beta   90.00
_cell.angle_gamma   90.00
#
_symmetry.space_group_name_H-M   'P 1'
#
loop_
_entity.id
_entity.type
_entity.pdbx_description
1 polymer ?
#
loop_
_entity_poly.entity_id
_entity_poly.type
_entity_poly.pdbx_seq_one_letter_code
_entity_poly.pdbx_strand_id
1 'polypeptide(L)'
;MSTYVIGDAHGCYDELQMLIKKIKFNKNKDSLIFLGDLVNRGRDSLKVLNFCINNRDCVTTVLGNHDLYLLRLMVNGSKHLSMNQVLNDDKKEIFFNWLIKKPLILKKIIKNRTYFIVHAGILPEWSLKEAMKYAKEIEMYLRKDPKHTLNAMWGNKPSKWKKGMNEDEFLRFVINCFTRMRWCHYNGSVNFQNKQLEQNDNYLPWFKKRELPDNHKIIFGHWAAIRGKTHKTNIFG
;
A
#
# COMPACT_ATOMS: atom_id res chain seq x y z
N MET A 1 -20.77 11.22 -10.28
CA MET A 1 -19.96 10.05 -9.90
C MET A 1 -18.54 10.51 -9.64
N SER A 2 -18.09 10.41 -8.40
CA SER A 2 -16.74 10.82 -7.99
C SER A 2 -15.93 9.61 -7.54
N THR A 3 -14.61 9.65 -7.71
CA THR A 3 -13.69 8.68 -7.10
C THR A 3 -12.83 9.43 -6.09
N TYR A 4 -12.95 9.05 -4.83
CA TYR A 4 -12.14 9.59 -3.75
C TYR A 4 -11.00 8.60 -3.43
N VAL A 5 -9.82 9.15 -3.17
CA VAL A 5 -8.67 8.38 -2.71
C VAL A 5 -8.33 8.85 -1.31
N ILE A 6 -8.23 7.93 -0.36
CA ILE A 6 -7.94 8.21 1.05
C ILE A 6 -6.61 7.57 1.41
N GLY A 7 -5.77 8.31 2.12
CA GLY A 7 -4.51 7.81 2.68
C GLY A 7 -4.72 6.76 3.77
N ASP A 8 -3.65 6.53 4.52
CA ASP A 8 -3.57 5.55 5.60
C ASP A 8 -4.64 5.82 6.67
N ALA A 9 -5.57 4.87 6.86
CA ALA A 9 -6.66 5.02 7.84
C ALA A 9 -6.25 4.61 9.26
N HIS A 10 -5.34 3.63 9.37
CA HIS A 10 -4.73 3.19 10.62
C HIS A 10 -5.71 2.99 11.80
N GLY A 11 -6.91 2.44 11.54
CA GLY A 11 -7.91 2.22 12.59
C GLY A 11 -8.54 3.49 13.16
N CYS A 12 -8.37 4.66 12.51
CA CYS A 12 -9.00 5.93 12.87
C CYS A 12 -10.42 5.99 12.29
N TYR A 13 -11.33 5.20 12.87
CA TYR A 13 -12.68 5.04 12.31
C TYR A 13 -13.53 6.30 12.43
N ASP A 14 -13.47 7.00 13.56
CA ASP A 14 -14.30 8.19 13.78
C ASP A 14 -13.89 9.32 12.82
N GLU A 15 -12.59 9.53 12.62
CA GLU A 15 -12.06 10.50 11.67
C GLU A 15 -12.44 10.12 10.23
N LEU A 16 -12.43 8.82 9.91
CA LEU A 16 -12.90 8.32 8.63
C LEU A 16 -14.37 8.65 8.42
N GLN A 17 -15.24 8.44 9.42
CA GLN A 17 -16.66 8.79 9.32
C GLN A 17 -16.88 10.31 9.16
N MET A 18 -16.12 11.12 9.90
CA MET A 18 -16.14 12.57 9.74
C MET A 18 -15.75 13.00 8.31
N LEU A 19 -14.70 12.39 7.75
CA LEU A 19 -14.28 12.65 6.38
C LEU A 19 -15.35 12.26 5.37
N ILE A 20 -15.93 11.06 5.49
CA ILE A 20 -17.02 10.56 4.63
C ILE A 20 -18.22 11.50 4.64
N LYS A 21 -18.61 11.99 5.82
CA LYS A 21 -19.67 12.99 5.97
C LYS A 21 -19.29 14.31 5.31
N LYS A 22 -18.06 14.79 5.52
CA LYS A 22 -17.55 16.05 4.97
C LYS A 22 -17.54 16.06 3.45
N ILE A 23 -17.10 14.97 2.81
CA ILE A 23 -17.07 14.84 1.34
C ILE A 23 -18.45 14.49 0.76
N LYS A 24 -19.46 14.31 1.60
CA LYS A 24 -20.83 13.89 1.21
C LYS A 24 -20.82 12.64 0.34
N PHE A 25 -20.01 11.65 0.73
CA PHE A 25 -19.86 10.40 -0.02
C PHE A 25 -21.19 9.68 -0.18
N ASN A 26 -21.50 9.32 -1.42
CA ASN A 26 -22.72 8.58 -1.76
C ASN A 26 -22.35 7.21 -2.33
N LYS A 27 -22.57 6.15 -1.54
CA LYS A 27 -22.22 4.76 -1.90
C LYS A 27 -22.87 4.26 -3.20
N ASN A 28 -23.98 4.86 -3.62
CA ASN A 28 -24.68 4.46 -4.85
C ASN A 28 -24.13 5.15 -6.11
N LYS A 29 -23.30 6.17 -5.96
CA LYS A 29 -22.77 6.98 -7.07
C LYS A 29 -21.25 7.09 -7.08
N ASP A 30 -20.61 7.02 -5.91
CA ASP A 30 -19.20 7.32 -5.76
C ASP A 30 -18.37 6.07 -5.46
N SER A 31 -17.08 6.14 -5.69
CA SER A 31 -16.11 5.10 -5.33
C SER A 31 -15.09 5.63 -4.33
N LEU A 32 -14.68 4.79 -3.40
CA LEU A 32 -13.67 5.08 -2.40
C LEU A 32 -12.49 4.11 -2.56
N ILE A 33 -11.28 4.64 -2.61
CA ILE A 33 -10.07 3.84 -2.73
C ILE A 33 -9.13 4.22 -1.59
N PHE A 34 -8.78 3.25 -0.74
CA PHE A 34 -7.75 3.45 0.27
C PHE A 34 -6.37 3.16 -0.31
N LEU A 35 -5.38 3.92 0.15
CA LEU A 35 -3.97 3.73 -0.21
C LEU A 35 -3.29 2.63 0.63
N GLY A 36 -4.05 1.78 1.29
CA GLY A 36 -3.55 0.76 2.22
C GLY A 36 -3.48 1.27 3.66
N ASP A 37 -2.86 0.48 4.52
CA ASP A 37 -2.72 0.74 5.96
C ASP A 37 -4.07 1.07 6.64
N LEU A 38 -5.03 0.16 6.43
CA LEU A 38 -6.36 0.26 7.05
C LEU A 38 -6.29 0.07 8.57
N VAL A 39 -5.31 -0.72 9.04
CA VAL A 39 -5.21 -1.23 10.40
C VAL A 39 -3.99 -0.72 11.14
N ASN A 40 -3.93 -1.04 12.45
CA ASN A 40 -2.85 -0.70 13.37
C ASN A 40 -2.88 0.77 13.81
N ARG A 41 -2.18 1.10 14.92
CA ARG A 41 -2.03 2.42 15.57
C ARG A 41 -3.30 2.95 16.22
N GLY A 42 -4.34 3.27 15.47
CA GLY A 42 -5.63 3.73 15.98
C GLY A 42 -6.42 2.61 16.69
N ARG A 43 -7.49 3.01 17.38
CA ARG A 43 -8.23 2.13 18.29
C ARG A 43 -9.18 1.16 17.59
N ASP A 44 -9.64 1.49 16.39
CA ASP A 44 -10.80 0.86 15.76
C ASP A 44 -10.48 0.16 14.42
N SER A 45 -9.35 -0.56 14.36
CA SER A 45 -8.98 -1.34 13.16
C SER A 45 -10.10 -2.27 12.70
N LEU A 46 -10.80 -2.90 13.66
CA LEU A 46 -11.93 -3.77 13.38
C LEU A 46 -13.09 -3.04 12.70
N LYS A 47 -13.43 -1.82 13.17
CA LYS A 47 -14.50 -1.02 12.58
C LYS A 47 -14.14 -0.56 11.16
N VAL A 48 -12.88 -0.19 10.91
CA VAL A 48 -12.41 0.19 9.57
C VAL A 48 -12.51 -0.98 8.60
N LEU A 49 -12.07 -2.18 9.00
CA LEU A 49 -12.19 -3.39 8.16
C LEU A 49 -13.66 -3.73 7.85
N ASN A 50 -14.52 -3.72 8.87
CA ASN A 50 -15.97 -3.94 8.69
C ASN A 50 -16.58 -2.91 7.74
N PHE A 51 -16.21 -1.62 7.87
CA PHE A 51 -16.67 -0.59 6.95
C PHE A 51 -16.28 -0.90 5.50
N CYS A 52 -15.02 -1.27 5.27
CA CYS A 52 -14.53 -1.58 3.93
C CYS A 52 -15.24 -2.81 3.33
N ILE A 53 -15.44 -3.86 4.12
CA ILE A 53 -16.08 -5.11 3.66
C ILE A 53 -17.58 -4.91 3.41
N ASN A 54 -18.27 -4.20 4.30
CA ASN A 54 -19.70 -3.95 4.15
C ASN A 54 -20.03 -3.02 2.97
N ASN A 55 -19.05 -2.25 2.50
CA ASN A 55 -19.19 -1.36 1.34
C ASN A 55 -18.32 -1.79 0.14
N ARG A 56 -17.94 -3.07 0.05
CA ARG A 56 -17.01 -3.60 -0.94
C ARG A 56 -17.36 -3.33 -2.40
N ASP A 57 -18.61 -3.03 -2.69
CA ASP A 57 -19.08 -2.74 -4.06
C ASP A 57 -18.63 -1.34 -4.54
N CYS A 58 -18.42 -0.41 -3.60
CA CYS A 58 -17.97 0.95 -3.89
C CYS A 58 -16.66 1.32 -3.17
N VAL A 59 -16.13 0.45 -2.28
CA VAL A 59 -14.91 0.66 -1.52
C VAL A 59 -13.88 -0.40 -1.87
N THR A 60 -12.66 0.01 -2.18
CA THR A 60 -11.52 -0.89 -2.37
C THR A 60 -10.25 -0.31 -1.73
N THR A 61 -9.20 -1.11 -1.66
CA THR A 61 -7.88 -0.70 -1.13
C THR A 61 -6.77 -1.35 -1.93
N VAL A 62 -5.58 -0.76 -1.93
CA VAL A 62 -4.33 -1.48 -2.17
C VAL A 62 -3.78 -1.99 -0.85
N LEU A 63 -2.83 -2.93 -0.87
CA LEU A 63 -2.20 -3.44 0.35
C LEU A 63 -1.12 -2.47 0.84
N GLY A 64 -1.21 -2.07 2.10
CA GLY A 64 -0.17 -1.37 2.83
C GLY A 64 0.70 -2.32 3.66
N ASN A 65 1.80 -1.81 4.21
CA ASN A 65 2.70 -2.64 5.03
C ASN A 65 2.06 -3.08 6.36
N HIS A 66 1.14 -2.31 6.92
CA HIS A 66 0.42 -2.72 8.14
C HIS A 66 -0.67 -3.74 7.83
N ASP A 67 -1.30 -3.71 6.66
CA ASP A 67 -2.25 -4.73 6.22
C ASP A 67 -1.53 -6.08 6.01
N LEU A 68 -0.38 -6.07 5.33
CA LEU A 68 0.47 -7.25 5.17
C LEU A 68 0.99 -7.77 6.51
N TYR A 69 1.31 -6.89 7.45
CA TYR A 69 1.71 -7.27 8.80
C TYR A 69 0.58 -7.95 9.56
N LEU A 70 -0.66 -7.45 9.45
CA LEU A 70 -1.84 -8.13 10.01
C LEU A 70 -1.99 -9.54 9.44
N LEU A 71 -1.93 -9.69 8.10
CA LEU A 71 -2.00 -11.00 7.45
C LEU A 71 -0.90 -11.94 7.96
N ARG A 72 0.34 -11.43 8.16
CA ARG A 72 1.45 -12.21 8.72
C ARG A 72 1.18 -12.65 10.16
N LEU A 73 0.61 -11.80 11.00
CA LEU A 73 0.21 -12.17 12.36
C LEU A 73 -0.83 -13.29 12.35
N MET A 74 -1.80 -13.23 11.45
CA MET A 74 -2.86 -14.24 11.29
C MET A 74 -2.27 -15.60 10.90
N VAL A 75 -1.42 -15.68 9.89
CA VAL A 75 -0.84 -16.96 9.42
C VAL A 75 0.13 -17.59 10.42
N ASN A 76 0.71 -16.79 11.32
CA ASN A 76 1.62 -17.27 12.36
C ASN A 76 0.95 -17.46 13.72
N GLY A 77 -0.35 -17.16 13.87
CA GLY A 77 -1.04 -17.21 15.14
C GLY A 77 -0.47 -16.24 16.20
N SER A 78 0.14 -15.14 15.76
CA SER A 78 0.83 -14.21 16.63
C SER A 78 -0.13 -13.18 17.22
N LYS A 79 0.19 -12.66 18.42
CA LYS A 79 -0.56 -11.59 19.09
C LYS A 79 0.07 -10.22 18.81
N HIS A 80 -0.75 -9.17 18.80
CA HIS A 80 -0.27 -7.80 18.70
C HIS A 80 -1.28 -6.84 19.32
N LEU A 81 -0.86 -6.04 20.30
CA LEU A 81 -1.75 -5.25 21.14
C LEU A 81 -2.76 -4.40 20.36
N SER A 82 -2.30 -3.61 19.38
CA SER A 82 -3.16 -2.71 18.59
C SER A 82 -4.04 -3.43 17.53
N MET A 83 -3.86 -4.74 17.35
CA MET A 83 -4.62 -5.54 16.38
C MET A 83 -5.38 -6.70 17.03
N ASN A 84 -5.31 -6.82 18.37
CA ASN A 84 -5.97 -7.93 19.10
C ASN A 84 -7.47 -8.01 18.82
N GLN A 85 -8.15 -6.89 18.66
CA GLN A 85 -9.57 -6.89 18.31
C GLN A 85 -9.85 -7.64 16.99
N VAL A 86 -9.00 -7.46 15.99
CA VAL A 86 -9.13 -8.14 14.69
C VAL A 86 -8.68 -9.60 14.78
N LEU A 87 -7.57 -9.86 15.49
CA LEU A 87 -6.98 -11.20 15.62
C LEU A 87 -7.84 -12.17 16.42
N ASN A 88 -8.66 -11.66 17.34
CA ASN A 88 -9.56 -12.45 18.20
C ASN A 88 -11.02 -12.38 17.74
N ASP A 89 -11.34 -11.68 16.64
CA ASP A 89 -12.70 -11.57 16.13
C ASP A 89 -13.11 -12.86 15.40
N ASP A 90 -14.36 -13.27 15.56
CA ASP A 90 -14.92 -14.46 14.90
C ASP A 90 -14.89 -14.35 13.37
N LYS A 91 -14.86 -13.13 12.83
CA LYS A 91 -14.79 -12.83 11.40
C LYS A 91 -13.35 -12.71 10.87
N LYS A 92 -12.32 -13.04 11.66
CA LYS A 92 -10.91 -12.87 11.24
C LYS A 92 -10.59 -13.52 9.90
N GLU A 93 -11.18 -14.69 9.62
CA GLU A 93 -11.01 -15.38 8.34
C GLU A 93 -11.66 -14.62 7.17
N ILE A 94 -12.76 -13.91 7.41
CA ILE A 94 -13.38 -13.03 6.39
C ILE A 94 -12.44 -11.86 6.09
N PHE A 95 -11.84 -11.25 7.10
CA PHE A 95 -10.87 -10.16 6.94
C PHE A 95 -9.63 -10.65 6.20
N PHE A 96 -9.08 -11.80 6.58
CA PHE A 96 -7.95 -12.43 5.90
C PHE A 96 -8.25 -12.65 4.41
N ASN A 97 -9.35 -13.36 4.11
CA ASN A 97 -9.75 -13.71 2.75
C ASN A 97 -10.07 -12.48 1.88
N TRP A 98 -10.49 -11.39 2.50
CA TRP A 98 -10.75 -10.14 1.80
C TRP A 98 -9.47 -9.37 1.51
N LEU A 99 -8.57 -9.23 2.50
CA LEU A 99 -7.31 -8.49 2.37
C LEU A 99 -6.34 -9.19 1.42
N ILE A 100 -6.14 -10.51 1.55
CA ILE A 100 -5.16 -11.27 0.76
C ILE A 100 -5.43 -11.19 -0.76
N LYS A 101 -6.63 -10.82 -1.15
CA LYS A 101 -7.05 -10.63 -2.54
C LYS A 101 -6.85 -9.18 -3.05
N LYS A 102 -6.45 -8.25 -2.17
CA LYS A 102 -6.27 -6.84 -2.59
C LYS A 102 -4.98 -6.66 -3.37
N PRO A 103 -4.96 -5.74 -4.36
CA PRO A 103 -3.80 -5.52 -5.19
C PRO A 103 -2.71 -4.74 -4.45
N LEU A 104 -1.46 -4.89 -4.90
CA LEU A 104 -0.34 -4.01 -4.53
C LEU A 104 -0.34 -2.72 -5.35
N ILE A 105 -0.78 -2.80 -6.60
CA ILE A 105 -1.00 -1.65 -7.48
C ILE A 105 -2.38 -1.78 -8.12
N LEU A 106 -3.19 -0.73 -8.00
CA LEU A 106 -4.47 -0.60 -8.70
C LEU A 106 -4.31 0.36 -9.88
N LYS A 107 -4.56 -0.12 -11.10
CA LYS A 107 -4.65 0.71 -12.30
C LYS A 107 -6.11 1.11 -12.54
N LYS A 108 -6.38 2.42 -12.66
CA LYS A 108 -7.71 2.96 -12.95
C LYS A 108 -7.64 4.02 -14.06
N ILE A 109 -8.57 3.98 -15.01
CA ILE A 109 -8.68 4.99 -16.05
C ILE A 109 -9.86 5.89 -15.74
N ILE A 110 -9.62 7.20 -15.64
CA ILE A 110 -10.64 8.21 -15.37
C ILE A 110 -10.43 9.38 -16.34
N LYS A 111 -11.43 9.72 -17.14
CA LYS A 111 -11.37 10.84 -18.10
C LYS A 111 -10.09 10.84 -18.95
N ASN A 112 -9.79 9.72 -19.61
CA ASN A 112 -8.62 9.51 -20.47
C ASN A 112 -7.24 9.65 -19.77
N ARG A 113 -7.20 9.66 -18.44
CA ARG A 113 -5.97 9.61 -17.66
C ARG A 113 -5.87 8.26 -16.95
N THR A 114 -4.67 7.70 -16.95
CA THR A 114 -4.37 6.44 -16.27
C THR A 114 -3.74 6.73 -14.90
N TYR A 115 -4.40 6.25 -13.86
CA TYR A 115 -3.94 6.35 -12.48
C TYR A 115 -3.38 5.02 -12.01
N PHE A 116 -2.17 5.05 -11.45
CA PHE A 116 -1.56 3.95 -10.73
C PHE A 116 -1.60 4.30 -9.24
N ILE A 117 -2.33 3.51 -8.48
CA ILE A 117 -2.58 3.71 -7.06
C ILE A 117 -1.78 2.65 -6.32
N VAL A 118 -0.88 3.07 -5.44
CA VAL A 118 0.06 2.20 -4.73
C VAL A 118 0.22 2.71 -3.29
N HIS A 119 0.58 1.83 -2.35
CA HIS A 119 0.73 2.27 -0.97
C HIS A 119 1.94 3.20 -0.78
N ALA A 120 3.17 2.76 -1.09
CA ALA A 120 4.37 3.58 -0.83
C ALA A 120 5.04 4.13 -2.10
N GLY A 121 5.28 3.30 -3.11
CA GLY A 121 5.93 3.78 -4.32
C GLY A 121 6.15 2.72 -5.39
N ILE A 122 6.67 3.17 -6.51
CA ILE A 122 7.07 2.31 -7.64
C ILE A 122 8.55 2.59 -7.90
N LEU A 123 9.39 1.55 -7.83
CA LEU A 123 10.83 1.71 -8.03
C LEU A 123 11.13 2.46 -9.35
N PRO A 124 11.91 3.54 -9.34
CA PRO A 124 12.16 4.35 -10.56
C PRO A 124 12.75 3.57 -11.73
N GLU A 125 13.51 2.51 -11.46
CA GLU A 125 14.12 1.64 -12.47
C GLU A 125 13.11 0.76 -13.20
N TRP A 126 11.92 0.55 -12.66
CA TRP A 126 10.89 -0.27 -13.31
C TRP A 126 10.00 0.58 -14.22
N SER A 127 9.76 0.12 -15.43
CA SER A 127 8.62 0.61 -16.20
C SER A 127 7.31 0.33 -15.46
N LEU A 128 6.25 1.08 -15.77
CA LEU A 128 4.93 0.81 -15.17
C LEU A 128 4.39 -0.58 -15.55
N LYS A 129 4.78 -1.09 -16.74
CA LYS A 129 4.42 -2.44 -17.19
C LYS A 129 5.12 -3.50 -16.33
N GLU A 130 6.41 -3.33 -16.05
CA GLU A 130 7.16 -4.23 -15.16
C GLU A 130 6.61 -4.17 -13.74
N ALA A 131 6.36 -2.97 -13.20
CA ALA A 131 5.78 -2.82 -11.87
C ALA A 131 4.44 -3.56 -11.74
N MET A 132 3.54 -3.43 -12.73
CA MET A 132 2.28 -4.17 -12.75
C MET A 132 2.48 -5.69 -12.87
N LYS A 133 3.49 -6.15 -13.63
CA LYS A 133 3.84 -7.57 -13.72
C LYS A 133 4.30 -8.10 -12.37
N TYR A 134 5.26 -7.42 -11.72
CA TYR A 134 5.79 -7.83 -10.41
C TYR A 134 4.71 -7.80 -9.31
N ALA A 135 3.83 -6.79 -9.32
CA ALA A 135 2.72 -6.75 -8.39
C ALA A 135 1.80 -7.98 -8.52
N LYS A 136 1.42 -8.34 -9.75
CA LYS A 136 0.60 -9.54 -10.02
C LYS A 136 1.29 -10.83 -9.59
N GLU A 137 2.59 -10.93 -9.81
CA GLU A 137 3.39 -12.08 -9.42
C GLU A 137 3.40 -12.24 -7.88
N ILE A 138 3.63 -11.17 -7.14
CA ILE A 138 3.52 -11.17 -5.67
C ILE A 138 2.10 -11.54 -5.21
N GLU A 139 1.07 -10.97 -5.82
CA GLU A 139 -0.33 -11.26 -5.50
C GLU A 139 -0.69 -12.73 -5.73
N MET A 140 -0.06 -13.37 -6.71
CA MET A 140 -0.19 -14.81 -6.95
C MET A 140 0.48 -15.62 -5.83
N TYR A 141 1.71 -15.27 -5.44
CA TYR A 141 2.41 -15.91 -4.31
C TYR A 141 1.64 -15.74 -2.99
N LEU A 142 1.13 -14.54 -2.69
CA LEU A 142 0.31 -14.28 -1.51
C LEU A 142 -0.92 -15.20 -1.44
N ARG A 143 -1.54 -15.52 -2.58
CA ARG A 143 -2.71 -16.41 -2.61
C ARG A 143 -2.35 -17.89 -2.61
N LYS A 144 -1.21 -18.26 -3.21
CA LYS A 144 -0.76 -19.67 -3.33
C LYS A 144 -0.16 -20.18 -2.02
N ASP A 145 0.74 -19.42 -1.43
CA ASP A 145 1.39 -19.72 -0.15
C ASP A 145 1.51 -18.45 0.70
N PRO A 146 0.43 -18.07 1.40
CA PRO A 146 0.42 -16.89 2.25
C PRO A 146 1.51 -16.92 3.32
N LYS A 147 1.68 -18.08 3.97
CA LYS A 147 2.60 -18.21 5.11
C LYS A 147 4.06 -17.99 4.70
N HIS A 148 4.49 -18.65 3.63
CA HIS A 148 5.84 -18.45 3.09
C HIS A 148 6.04 -16.99 2.65
N THR A 149 5.15 -16.47 1.79
CA THR A 149 5.28 -15.12 1.20
C THR A 149 5.33 -14.02 2.27
N LEU A 150 4.43 -14.09 3.26
CA LEU A 150 4.35 -13.11 4.35
C LEU A 150 5.54 -13.19 5.33
N ASN A 151 6.20 -14.35 5.45
CA ASN A 151 7.41 -14.48 6.22
C ASN A 151 8.66 -14.06 5.42
N ALA A 152 8.75 -14.42 4.14
CA ALA A 152 9.84 -14.03 3.25
C ALA A 152 9.95 -12.50 3.06
N MET A 153 8.81 -11.76 3.11
CA MET A 153 8.83 -10.30 2.95
C MET A 153 9.57 -9.56 4.07
N TRP A 154 9.82 -10.21 5.21
CA TRP A 154 10.39 -9.55 6.38
C TRP A 154 11.89 -9.29 6.22
N GLY A 155 12.30 -8.07 6.55
CA GLY A 155 13.68 -7.62 6.46
C GLY A 155 13.88 -6.46 5.48
N ASN A 156 15.13 -5.96 5.40
CA ASN A 156 15.49 -4.77 4.61
C ASN A 156 16.51 -5.08 3.50
N LYS A 157 16.90 -6.33 3.37
CA LYS A 157 17.83 -6.80 2.33
C LYS A 157 17.15 -7.86 1.45
N PRO A 158 17.41 -7.84 0.15
CA PRO A 158 18.30 -6.93 -0.58
C PRO A 158 17.79 -5.50 -0.61
N SER A 159 18.70 -4.52 -0.79
CA SER A 159 18.37 -3.09 -0.87
C SER A 159 18.51 -2.53 -2.29
N LYS A 160 18.88 -3.36 -3.26
CA LYS A 160 19.04 -2.96 -4.66
C LYS A 160 18.41 -4.01 -5.56
N TRP A 161 17.71 -3.53 -6.58
CA TRP A 161 17.13 -4.41 -7.60
C TRP A 161 18.22 -5.14 -8.40
N LYS A 162 18.02 -6.43 -8.61
CA LYS A 162 18.87 -7.26 -9.47
C LYS A 162 18.00 -8.28 -10.19
N LYS A 163 18.16 -8.42 -11.50
CA LYS A 163 17.56 -9.54 -12.22
C LYS A 163 18.17 -10.86 -11.75
N GLY A 164 17.34 -11.90 -11.58
CA GLY A 164 17.80 -13.21 -11.11
C GLY A 164 17.99 -13.32 -9.59
N MET A 165 17.29 -12.49 -8.81
CA MET A 165 17.11 -12.71 -7.38
C MET A 165 16.49 -14.09 -7.14
N ASN A 166 16.85 -14.76 -6.04
CA ASN A 166 16.08 -15.91 -5.58
C ASN A 166 14.68 -15.50 -5.15
N GLU A 167 13.78 -16.46 -4.96
CA GLU A 167 12.37 -16.20 -4.68
C GLU A 167 12.18 -15.32 -3.44
N ASP A 168 12.83 -15.61 -2.32
CA ASP A 168 12.71 -14.85 -1.08
C ASP A 168 13.21 -13.41 -1.21
N GLU A 169 14.33 -13.21 -1.90
CA GLU A 169 14.87 -11.89 -2.19
C GLU A 169 13.92 -11.09 -3.08
N PHE A 170 13.36 -11.72 -4.10
CA PHE A 170 12.39 -11.11 -5.00
C PHE A 170 11.12 -10.71 -4.24
N LEU A 171 10.51 -11.62 -3.49
CA LEU A 171 9.33 -11.35 -2.67
C LEU A 171 9.57 -10.17 -1.73
N ARG A 172 10.67 -10.22 -0.98
CA ARG A 172 11.01 -9.18 0.00
C ARG A 172 11.27 -7.83 -0.64
N PHE A 173 12.07 -7.79 -1.69
CA PHE A 173 12.41 -6.52 -2.35
C PHE A 173 11.19 -5.87 -2.99
N VAL A 174 10.42 -6.63 -3.77
CA VAL A 174 9.26 -6.10 -4.50
C VAL A 174 8.16 -5.63 -3.54
N ILE A 175 7.83 -6.43 -2.53
CA ILE A 175 6.84 -6.03 -1.51
C ILE A 175 7.29 -4.75 -0.80
N ASN A 176 8.55 -4.66 -0.38
CA ASN A 176 9.08 -3.48 0.29
C ASN A 176 9.09 -2.24 -0.60
N CYS A 177 9.33 -2.36 -1.89
CA CYS A 177 9.22 -1.23 -2.83
C CYS A 177 7.79 -0.69 -2.85
N PHE A 178 6.78 -1.55 -3.01
CA PHE A 178 5.39 -1.12 -3.08
C PHE A 178 4.83 -0.62 -1.75
N THR A 179 5.38 -1.09 -0.62
CA THR A 179 4.74 -0.85 0.68
C THR A 179 5.59 -0.07 1.69
N ARG A 180 6.90 0.14 1.44
CA ARG A 180 7.79 0.77 2.42
C ARG A 180 8.77 1.79 1.84
N MET A 181 8.89 1.88 0.52
CA MET A 181 9.88 2.73 -0.13
C MET A 181 9.61 4.22 0.11
N ARG A 182 10.67 4.96 0.43
CA ARG A 182 10.69 6.43 0.52
C ARG A 182 11.85 7.02 -0.26
N TRP A 183 13.03 6.54 0.00
CA TRP A 183 14.29 7.09 -0.45
C TRP A 183 15.03 6.13 -1.37
N CYS A 184 15.51 6.66 -2.50
CA CYS A 184 16.35 5.94 -3.46
C CYS A 184 17.71 6.63 -3.54
N HIS A 185 18.78 5.86 -3.41
CA HIS A 185 20.14 6.31 -3.64
C HIS A 185 20.42 6.50 -5.13
N TYR A 186 21.40 7.33 -5.49
CA TYR A 186 21.77 7.52 -6.89
C TYR A 186 22.21 6.23 -7.60
N ASN A 187 22.83 5.30 -6.88
CA ASN A 187 23.24 4.00 -7.40
C ASN A 187 22.11 2.98 -7.57
N GLY A 188 20.84 3.37 -7.34
CA GLY A 188 19.67 2.52 -7.45
C GLY A 188 19.32 1.73 -6.20
N SER A 189 20.07 1.84 -5.09
CA SER A 189 19.66 1.20 -3.84
C SER A 189 18.54 1.96 -3.15
N VAL A 190 17.73 1.24 -2.35
CA VAL A 190 16.58 1.76 -1.60
C VAL A 190 16.89 1.70 -0.10
N ASN A 191 16.60 2.77 0.62
CA ASN A 191 16.65 2.76 2.07
C ASN A 191 15.25 2.49 2.64
N PHE A 192 15.01 1.26 3.13
CA PHE A 192 13.73 0.85 3.71
C PHE A 192 13.60 1.20 5.21
N GLN A 193 14.64 1.71 5.84
CA GLN A 193 14.66 1.98 7.29
C GLN A 193 14.38 3.44 7.60
N ASN A 194 14.94 4.37 6.81
CA ASN A 194 14.85 5.79 7.11
C ASN A 194 13.44 6.35 6.85
N LYS A 195 12.87 6.97 7.89
CA LYS A 195 11.53 7.59 7.89
C LYS A 195 11.60 9.13 7.92
N GLN A 196 12.79 9.71 8.08
CA GLN A 196 12.99 11.15 8.21
C GLN A 196 12.77 11.86 6.86
N LEU A 197 12.54 13.17 6.91
CA LEU A 197 12.42 14.03 5.73
C LEU A 197 13.78 14.40 5.12
N GLU A 198 14.81 14.40 5.93
CA GLU A 198 16.17 14.76 5.51
C GLU A 198 17.04 13.51 5.44
N GLN A 199 17.77 13.41 4.36
CA GLN A 199 18.83 12.42 4.17
C GLN A 199 20.09 13.11 3.67
N ASN A 200 21.22 12.42 3.74
CA ASN A 200 22.45 12.88 3.12
C ASN A 200 22.26 13.03 1.60
N ASP A 201 23.11 13.81 0.97
CA ASP A 201 23.02 14.25 -0.44
C ASP A 201 22.94 13.10 -1.48
N ASN A 202 23.19 11.85 -1.04
CA ASN A 202 23.18 10.68 -1.93
C ASN A 202 21.80 10.06 -2.13
N TYR A 203 20.76 10.50 -1.40
CA TYR A 203 19.41 9.96 -1.49
C TYR A 203 18.40 11.02 -1.97
N LEU A 204 17.48 10.59 -2.81
CA LEU A 204 16.33 11.38 -3.23
C LEU A 204 15.03 10.65 -2.92
N PRO A 205 13.92 11.36 -2.64
CA PRO A 205 12.61 10.78 -2.69
C PRO A 205 12.39 10.03 -4.01
N TRP A 206 11.86 8.84 -3.95
CA TRP A 206 11.68 7.98 -5.12
C TRP A 206 10.95 8.70 -6.27
N PHE A 207 9.96 9.52 -5.95
CA PHE A 207 9.15 10.24 -6.93
C PHE A 207 9.91 11.37 -7.65
N LYS A 208 10.98 11.89 -7.08
CA LYS A 208 11.86 12.86 -7.79
C LYS A 208 12.60 12.22 -8.96
N LYS A 209 12.95 10.93 -8.83
CA LYS A 209 13.63 10.15 -9.89
C LYS A 209 12.67 9.55 -10.92
N ARG A 210 11.35 9.67 -10.70
CA ARG A 210 10.34 9.03 -11.54
C ARG A 210 9.84 9.99 -12.62
N GLU A 211 9.96 9.59 -13.88
CA GLU A 211 9.30 10.23 -15.01
C GLU A 211 8.08 9.41 -15.44
N LEU A 212 7.04 10.11 -15.91
CA LEU A 212 5.79 9.51 -16.36
C LEU A 212 5.34 10.15 -17.67
N PRO A 213 4.68 9.41 -18.57
CA PRO A 213 3.95 9.99 -19.69
C PRO A 213 2.86 10.96 -19.20
N ASP A 214 2.52 11.98 -19.95
CA ASP A 214 1.62 13.08 -19.56
C ASP A 214 0.24 12.62 -19.09
N ASN A 215 -0.28 11.55 -19.70
CA ASN A 215 -1.57 10.99 -19.37
C ASN A 215 -1.54 10.00 -18.18
N HIS A 216 -0.36 9.74 -17.57
CA HIS A 216 -0.20 8.85 -16.45
C HIS A 216 -0.03 9.63 -15.14
N LYS A 217 -0.65 9.12 -14.08
CA LYS A 217 -0.60 9.67 -12.74
C LYS A 217 -0.29 8.57 -11.74
N ILE A 218 0.47 8.88 -10.68
CA ILE A 218 0.65 7.99 -9.54
C ILE A 218 0.05 8.67 -8.31
N ILE A 219 -0.68 7.89 -7.50
CA ILE A 219 -1.18 8.33 -6.19
C ILE A 219 -0.66 7.33 -5.15
N PHE A 220 -0.04 7.84 -4.08
CA PHE A 220 0.55 7.01 -3.02
C PHE A 220 0.28 7.57 -1.62
N GLY A 221 0.41 6.73 -0.58
CA GLY A 221 0.27 7.05 0.83
C GLY A 221 1.58 6.88 1.60
N HIS A 222 1.55 6.22 2.77
CA HIS A 222 2.68 5.75 3.55
C HIS A 222 3.61 6.84 4.12
N TRP A 223 3.85 7.92 3.41
CA TRP A 223 4.82 8.96 3.77
C TRP A 223 4.15 10.25 4.23
N ALA A 224 3.44 10.18 5.35
CA ALA A 224 2.69 11.31 5.91
C ALA A 224 3.56 12.58 6.15
N ALA A 225 4.87 12.40 6.41
CA ALA A 225 5.77 13.52 6.68
C ALA A 225 5.92 14.52 5.52
N ILE A 226 5.72 14.09 4.26
CA ILE A 226 5.75 15.00 3.10
C ILE A 226 4.50 15.86 2.99
N ARG A 227 3.44 15.57 3.76
CA ARG A 227 2.16 16.30 3.75
C ARG A 227 1.59 16.51 2.34
N GLY A 228 1.67 15.47 1.49
CA GLY A 228 1.24 15.51 0.10
C GLY A 228 2.12 16.32 -0.86
N LYS A 229 3.22 16.92 -0.39
CA LYS A 229 4.06 17.82 -1.18
C LYS A 229 5.12 17.06 -1.97
N THR A 230 4.78 16.58 -3.16
CA THR A 230 5.73 15.93 -4.08
C THR A 230 6.43 16.93 -5.01
N HIS A 231 5.83 18.12 -5.22
CA HIS A 231 6.23 19.09 -6.24
C HIS A 231 6.27 18.52 -7.67
N LYS A 232 5.49 17.46 -7.93
CA LYS A 232 5.25 16.89 -9.25
C LYS A 232 3.80 17.11 -9.65
N THR A 233 3.54 17.34 -10.93
CA THR A 233 2.18 17.56 -11.48
C THR A 233 1.41 16.27 -11.76
N ASN A 234 2.12 15.15 -11.70
CA ASN A 234 1.59 13.83 -12.06
C ASN A 234 1.85 12.74 -11.00
N ILE A 235 2.42 13.08 -9.84
CA ILE A 235 2.62 12.18 -8.71
C ILE A 235 2.12 12.87 -7.44
N PHE A 236 1.16 12.23 -6.75
CA PHE A 236 0.46 12.76 -5.59
C PHE A 236 0.67 11.84 -4.38
N GLY A 237 1.06 12.43 -3.22
CA GLY A 237 1.28 11.72 -1.97
C GLY A 237 0.29 12.08 -0.89
#